data_e2ee6b3c73bdc64971b575f8e6f6e70c
#
_entry.id   e2ee6b3c73bdc64971b575f8e6f6e70c
#
_cell.length_a   1.000
_cell.length_b   1.000
_cell.length_c   1.000
_cell.angle_alpha   90.00
_cell.angle_beta   90.00
_cell.angle_gamma   90.00
#
_symmetry.space_group_name_H-M   'P 1'
#
loop_
_entity.id
_entity.type
_entity.pdbx_description
1 polymer ?
#
loop_
_entity_poly.entity_id
_entity_poly.type
_entity_poly.pdbx_seq_one_letter_code
_entity_poly.pdbx_strand_id
1 'polypeptide(L)'
;MRRNLAFLFTVFMVLSLCACGSSTSGLQVDNPDENTDTRLSISDTLSSEHFDFSIISVSASSSVKSEVGTVYEAADGNQILTVIFSAKNTSDDTQNVMNTNFNSYVDGSKITVIGAVGKVDGYMPLIGAVSAGKTFEGYALWELPENWNELEFSYIDALTGSESDNSLVIHSMDISS
;
A
#
# COMPACT_ATOMS: atom_id res chain seq x y z
N MET A 1 -6.58 -45.13 42.20
CA MET A 1 -6.53 -46.07 41.07
C MET A 1 -5.73 -45.40 39.97
N ARG A 2 -4.46 -45.58 39.91
CA ARG A 2 -3.62 -46.49 39.14
C ARG A 2 -4.12 -46.71 37.71
N ARG A 3 -3.43 -46.08 36.67
CA ARG A 3 -2.65 -46.90 35.72
C ARG A 3 -1.84 -46.01 34.80
N ASN A 4 -0.50 -46.13 34.95
CA ASN A 4 0.54 -45.74 33.98
C ASN A 4 0.35 -46.51 32.68
N LEU A 5 0.64 -45.89 31.57
CA LEU A 5 1.12 -46.63 30.40
C LEU A 5 2.20 -45.82 29.68
N ALA A 6 3.41 -46.28 29.85
CA ALA A 6 4.59 -45.90 29.11
C ALA A 6 4.59 -46.66 27.77
N PHE A 7 4.96 -46.00 26.67
CA PHE A 7 5.41 -46.63 25.42
C PHE A 7 6.64 -45.89 24.92
N LEU A 8 7.64 -46.42 25.09
CA LEU A 8 8.77 -47.15 24.52
C LEU A 8 9.18 -46.67 23.12
N PHE A 9 10.41 -46.18 23.12
CA PHE A 9 11.40 -45.95 22.08
C PHE A 9 11.41 -46.98 20.94
N THR A 10 11.57 -46.53 19.69
CA THR A 10 12.39 -47.28 18.74
C THR A 10 13.15 -46.31 17.82
N VAL A 11 14.45 -46.22 18.08
CA VAL A 11 15.48 -45.65 17.22
C VAL A 11 15.69 -46.63 16.06
N PHE A 12 15.59 -46.18 14.83
CA PHE A 12 16.14 -46.87 13.70
C PHE A 12 17.14 -45.99 12.98
N MET A 13 18.39 -46.26 13.27
CA MET A 13 19.57 -45.78 12.59
C MET A 13 19.84 -46.71 11.40
N VAL A 14 19.70 -46.21 10.18
CA VAL A 14 20.29 -46.90 9.03
C VAL A 14 21.24 -45.96 8.33
N LEU A 15 22.53 -46.20 8.55
CA LEU A 15 23.60 -45.72 7.69
C LEU A 15 23.58 -46.60 6.41
N SER A 16 23.56 -45.94 5.25
CA SER A 16 24.04 -46.54 4.01
C SER A 16 24.87 -45.54 3.25
N LEU A 17 26.17 -45.71 3.30
CA LEU A 17 27.14 -45.17 2.35
C LEU A 17 27.09 -46.04 1.07
N CYS A 18 27.02 -45.41 -0.10
CA CYS A 18 27.76 -45.82 -1.33
C CYS A 18 27.51 -44.77 -2.42
N ALA A 19 28.49 -44.02 -2.77
CA ALA A 19 29.41 -44.15 -3.90
C ALA A 19 28.97 -43.41 -5.17
N CYS A 20 29.77 -42.42 -5.51
CA CYS A 20 30.19 -41.91 -6.81
C CYS A 20 29.33 -42.19 -8.04
N GLY A 21 28.88 -41.10 -8.69
CA GLY A 21 28.47 -41.08 -10.08
C GLY A 21 28.31 -39.63 -10.53
N SER A 22 29.33 -39.11 -11.22
CA SER A 22 29.30 -37.78 -11.88
C SER A 22 28.21 -37.77 -12.95
N SER A 23 27.24 -36.89 -12.80
CA SER A 23 26.42 -36.39 -13.91
C SER A 23 25.93 -35.00 -13.51
N THR A 24 26.55 -34.00 -14.07
CA THR A 24 26.11 -32.61 -14.12
C THR A 24 24.76 -32.54 -14.83
N SER A 25 23.70 -32.56 -14.07
CA SER A 25 22.39 -32.04 -14.48
C SER A 25 22.06 -30.96 -13.47
N GLY A 26 22.16 -29.71 -13.90
CA GLY A 26 21.75 -28.58 -13.11
C GLY A 26 20.29 -28.73 -12.69
N LEU A 27 20.07 -29.16 -11.47
CA LEU A 27 18.81 -28.90 -10.78
C LEU A 27 18.86 -27.41 -10.46
N GLN A 28 18.15 -26.66 -11.29
CA GLN A 28 17.69 -25.33 -10.95
C GLN A 28 16.83 -25.53 -9.71
N VAL A 29 17.38 -25.18 -8.57
CA VAL A 29 16.59 -25.00 -7.36
C VAL A 29 15.77 -23.75 -7.64
N ASP A 30 14.51 -23.93 -8.04
CA ASP A 30 13.52 -22.87 -7.98
C ASP A 30 13.49 -22.44 -6.52
N ASN A 31 14.10 -21.28 -6.26
CA ASN A 31 14.02 -20.60 -4.99
C ASN A 31 12.61 -19.99 -4.93
N PRO A 32 11.68 -20.43 -4.08
CA PRO A 32 10.33 -19.89 -4.04
C PRO A 32 10.22 -18.54 -3.30
N ASP A 33 11.36 -17.91 -3.01
CA ASP A 33 11.44 -16.58 -2.39
C ASP A 33 12.07 -15.57 -3.36
N GLU A 34 11.61 -15.49 -4.58
CA GLU A 34 11.65 -14.23 -5.29
C GLU A 34 10.49 -13.40 -4.73
N ASN A 35 10.77 -12.73 -3.61
CA ASN A 35 9.99 -11.60 -3.15
C ASN A 35 10.12 -10.55 -4.27
N THR A 36 9.27 -10.68 -5.29
CA THR A 36 9.10 -9.66 -6.31
C THR A 36 8.73 -8.40 -5.52
N ASP A 37 9.61 -7.41 -5.56
CA ASP A 37 9.35 -6.10 -5.00
C ASP A 37 8.04 -5.61 -5.63
N THR A 38 6.95 -5.70 -4.86
CA THR A 38 5.59 -5.35 -5.29
C THR A 38 5.37 -3.84 -5.22
N ARG A 39 6.46 -3.07 -5.15
CA ARG A 39 6.44 -1.61 -5.05
C ARG A 39 6.30 -0.99 -6.44
N LEU A 40 5.23 -0.24 -6.60
CA LEU A 40 4.86 0.45 -7.83
C LEU A 40 5.38 1.90 -7.79
N SER A 41 5.67 2.47 -8.96
CA SER A 41 6.05 3.87 -9.09
C SER A 41 4.83 4.78 -9.25
N ILE A 42 5.03 6.10 -9.16
CA ILE A 42 3.98 7.13 -9.31
C ILE A 42 3.21 7.03 -10.64
N SER A 43 3.80 6.46 -11.69
CA SER A 43 3.18 6.28 -13.00
C SER A 43 2.36 5.00 -13.14
N ASP A 44 2.45 4.11 -12.15
CA ASP A 44 1.78 2.81 -12.17
C ASP A 44 0.37 2.92 -11.58
N THR A 45 -0.40 1.84 -11.71
CA THR A 45 -1.73 1.73 -11.15
C THR A 45 -1.70 0.81 -9.94
N LEU A 46 -2.15 1.31 -8.79
CA LEU A 46 -2.36 0.51 -7.60
C LEU A 46 -3.73 -0.15 -7.70
N SER A 47 -3.77 -1.47 -7.82
CA SER A 47 -5.02 -2.24 -7.88
C SER A 47 -5.35 -2.83 -6.52
N SER A 48 -6.61 -2.67 -6.11
CA SER A 48 -7.23 -3.33 -4.97
C SER A 48 -8.38 -4.22 -5.43
N GLU A 49 -9.09 -4.84 -4.51
CA GLU A 49 -10.20 -5.74 -4.86
C GLU A 49 -11.29 -5.06 -5.69
N HIS A 50 -11.59 -3.78 -5.43
CA HIS A 50 -12.69 -3.06 -6.09
C HIS A 50 -12.25 -1.79 -6.83
N PHE A 51 -11.01 -1.35 -6.66
CA PHE A 51 -10.55 -0.09 -7.24
C PHE A 51 -9.18 -0.21 -7.90
N ASP A 52 -9.04 0.49 -9.02
CA ASP A 52 -7.77 0.86 -9.62
C ASP A 52 -7.49 2.34 -9.32
N PHE A 53 -6.36 2.62 -8.68
CA PHE A 53 -5.93 3.98 -8.36
C PHE A 53 -4.76 4.38 -9.24
N SER A 54 -4.87 5.56 -9.85
CA SER A 54 -3.77 6.22 -10.55
C SER A 54 -3.55 7.60 -9.96
N ILE A 55 -2.31 8.07 -9.90
CA ILE A 55 -1.99 9.42 -9.44
C ILE A 55 -2.12 10.39 -10.63
N ILE A 56 -2.90 11.47 -10.42
CA ILE A 56 -3.05 12.56 -11.39
C ILE A 56 -1.95 13.61 -11.15
N SER A 57 -1.74 13.98 -9.88
CA SER A 57 -0.71 14.95 -9.50
C SER A 57 -0.31 14.80 -8.05
N VAL A 58 0.90 15.28 -7.75
CA VAL A 58 1.46 15.37 -6.40
C VAL A 58 2.02 16.76 -6.21
N SER A 59 1.74 17.38 -5.07
CA SER A 59 2.32 18.67 -4.69
C SER A 59 2.58 18.71 -3.19
N ALA A 60 3.55 19.52 -2.78
CA ALA A 60 3.87 19.74 -1.37
C ALA A 60 3.88 21.23 -1.03
N SER A 61 3.39 21.59 0.15
CA SER A 61 3.38 22.98 0.63
C SER A 61 3.33 23.04 2.15
N SER A 62 3.70 24.17 2.74
CA SER A 62 3.56 24.40 4.18
C SER A 62 2.09 24.52 4.62
N SER A 63 1.18 24.83 3.69
CA SER A 63 -0.26 24.90 3.98
C SER A 63 -1.09 24.62 2.75
N VAL A 64 -2.29 24.05 2.96
CA VAL A 64 -3.29 23.80 1.92
C VAL A 64 -4.60 24.43 2.35
N LYS A 65 -5.21 25.23 1.46
CA LYS A 65 -6.48 25.89 1.71
C LYS A 65 -7.58 25.30 0.86
N SER A 66 -8.68 24.89 1.49
CA SER A 66 -9.87 24.45 0.78
C SER A 66 -10.75 25.62 0.33
N GLU A 67 -11.61 25.41 -0.68
CA GLU A 67 -12.58 26.40 -1.17
C GLU A 67 -13.58 26.86 -0.08
N VAL A 68 -13.84 26.03 0.93
CA VAL A 68 -14.72 26.39 2.07
C VAL A 68 -14.00 27.18 3.16
N GLY A 69 -12.71 27.52 2.95
CA GLY A 69 -11.94 28.37 3.85
C GLY A 69 -11.20 27.59 4.96
N THR A 70 -11.29 26.27 5.02
CA THR A 70 -10.48 25.46 5.93
C THR A 70 -9.02 25.52 5.49
N VAL A 71 -8.11 25.79 6.41
CA VAL A 71 -6.67 25.80 6.18
C VAL A 71 -6.06 24.63 6.95
N TYR A 72 -5.26 23.83 6.23
CA TYR A 72 -4.43 22.78 6.81
C TYR A 72 -3.01 23.31 6.84
N GLU A 73 -2.46 23.56 8.01
CA GLU A 73 -1.09 24.06 8.21
C GLU A 73 -0.23 22.92 8.73
N ALA A 74 0.93 22.72 8.11
CA ALA A 74 1.92 21.78 8.61
C ALA A 74 2.56 22.31 9.90
N ALA A 75 2.93 21.43 10.81
CA ALA A 75 3.75 21.77 11.95
C ALA A 75 5.16 22.22 11.50
N ASP A 76 5.88 22.95 12.37
CA ASP A 76 7.25 23.37 12.09
C ASP A 76 8.15 22.18 11.71
N GLY A 77 8.85 22.30 10.57
CA GLY A 77 9.71 21.24 10.01
C GLY A 77 8.95 20.15 9.23
N ASN A 78 7.62 20.34 9.01
CA ASN A 78 6.78 19.47 8.20
C ASN A 78 6.22 20.22 6.98
N GLN A 79 5.65 19.43 6.08
CA GLN A 79 4.90 19.92 4.92
C GLN A 79 3.65 19.06 4.69
N ILE A 80 2.65 19.63 4.03
CA ILE A 80 1.46 18.91 3.58
C ILE A 80 1.71 18.41 2.16
N LEU A 81 1.68 17.09 1.98
CA LEU A 81 1.64 16.46 0.67
C LEU A 81 0.19 16.32 0.24
N THR A 82 -0.13 16.86 -0.93
CA THR A 82 -1.42 16.68 -1.61
C THR A 82 -1.23 15.72 -2.76
N VAL A 83 -1.97 14.61 -2.74
CA VAL A 83 -2.01 13.65 -3.85
C VAL A 83 -3.41 13.63 -4.42
N ILE A 84 -3.53 13.88 -5.72
CA ILE A 84 -4.79 13.78 -6.46
C ILE A 84 -4.81 12.44 -7.16
N PHE A 85 -5.86 11.68 -6.90
CA PHE A 85 -6.09 10.34 -7.43
C PHE A 85 -7.24 10.32 -8.43
N SER A 86 -7.13 9.41 -9.37
CA SER A 86 -8.22 8.84 -10.15
C SER A 86 -8.51 7.45 -9.61
N ALA A 87 -9.67 7.23 -9.00
CA ALA A 87 -10.11 5.95 -8.46
C ALA A 87 -11.21 5.37 -9.35
N LYS A 88 -10.89 4.34 -10.13
CA LYS A 88 -11.84 3.64 -11.00
C LYS A 88 -12.40 2.42 -10.25
N ASN A 89 -13.71 2.37 -10.09
CA ASN A 89 -14.39 1.18 -9.59
C ASN A 89 -14.36 0.08 -10.66
N THR A 90 -13.71 -1.03 -10.36
CA THR A 90 -13.54 -2.20 -11.24
C THR A 90 -14.57 -3.30 -10.99
N SER A 91 -15.39 -3.16 -9.94
CA SER A 91 -16.44 -4.12 -9.60
C SER A 91 -17.74 -3.87 -10.38
N ASP A 92 -18.66 -4.82 -10.31
CA ASP A 92 -19.99 -4.75 -10.94
C ASP A 92 -21.02 -3.96 -10.10
N ASP A 93 -20.67 -3.59 -8.87
CA ASP A 93 -21.55 -2.88 -7.94
C ASP A 93 -21.01 -1.49 -7.59
N THR A 94 -21.87 -0.65 -6.98
CA THR A 94 -21.43 0.63 -6.41
C THR A 94 -20.58 0.39 -5.16
N GLN A 95 -19.38 0.96 -5.14
CA GLN A 95 -18.41 0.85 -4.04
C GLN A 95 -18.11 2.21 -3.42
N ASN A 96 -17.72 2.22 -2.15
CA ASN A 96 -17.28 3.43 -1.47
C ASN A 96 -15.76 3.51 -1.44
N VAL A 97 -15.22 4.60 -2.00
CA VAL A 97 -13.80 4.96 -1.84
C VAL A 97 -13.64 5.88 -0.64
N MET A 98 -12.58 5.67 0.15
CA MET A 98 -12.27 6.50 1.32
C MET A 98 -10.75 6.71 1.42
N ASN A 99 -10.32 7.98 1.49
CA ASN A 99 -8.90 8.30 1.65
C ASN A 99 -8.30 7.75 2.96
N THR A 100 -9.10 7.59 4.01
CA THR A 100 -8.67 7.00 5.29
C THR A 100 -8.35 5.51 5.21
N ASN A 101 -8.65 4.87 4.10
CA ASN A 101 -8.34 3.47 3.86
C ASN A 101 -6.94 3.25 3.27
N PHE A 102 -6.17 4.31 3.02
CA PHE A 102 -4.76 4.16 2.70
C PHE A 102 -3.97 3.79 3.96
N ASN A 103 -3.28 2.65 3.88
CA ASN A 103 -2.29 2.24 4.87
C ASN A 103 -0.95 2.82 4.44
N SER A 104 -0.44 3.83 5.16
CA SER A 104 0.63 4.70 4.67
C SER A 104 1.83 4.71 5.59
N TYR A 105 3.03 4.79 4.98
CA TYR A 105 4.31 4.83 5.67
C TYR A 105 5.21 5.89 5.04
N VAL A 106 5.84 6.74 5.83
CA VAL A 106 6.91 7.64 5.41
C VAL A 106 8.24 7.14 5.97
N ASP A 107 9.20 6.89 5.09
CA ASP A 107 10.53 6.34 5.46
C ASP A 107 10.40 5.13 6.42
N GLY A 108 9.43 4.24 6.14
CA GLY A 108 9.10 3.05 6.94
C GLY A 108 8.31 3.31 8.23
N SER A 109 8.01 4.57 8.58
CA SER A 109 7.21 4.93 9.76
C SER A 109 5.75 5.11 9.40
N LYS A 110 4.84 4.42 10.11
CA LYS A 110 3.40 4.51 9.85
C LYS A 110 2.87 5.92 10.10
N ILE A 111 2.10 6.43 9.13
CA ILE A 111 1.42 7.72 9.20
C ILE A 111 -0.06 7.56 8.83
N THR A 112 -0.83 8.62 9.04
CA THR A 112 -2.27 8.64 8.71
C THR A 112 -2.59 9.77 7.74
N VAL A 113 -3.59 9.53 6.91
CA VAL A 113 -4.18 10.55 6.05
C VAL A 113 -4.86 11.63 6.90
N ILE A 114 -4.68 12.89 6.53
CA ILE A 114 -5.38 14.01 7.17
C ILE A 114 -6.85 13.97 6.77
N GLY A 115 -7.75 14.05 7.76
CA GLY A 115 -9.17 14.22 7.51
C GLY A 115 -9.45 15.57 6.88
N ALA A 116 -9.90 15.59 5.62
CA ALA A 116 -10.04 16.79 4.83
C ALA A 116 -11.51 17.10 4.51
N VAL A 117 -11.84 18.39 4.38
CA VAL A 117 -13.17 18.88 4.01
C VAL A 117 -13.07 19.98 2.94
N GLY A 118 -14.06 20.00 2.03
CA GLY A 118 -14.12 20.96 0.93
C GLY A 118 -13.16 20.60 -0.21
N LYS A 119 -13.22 21.38 -1.28
CA LYS A 119 -12.36 21.16 -2.44
C LYS A 119 -10.98 21.80 -2.24
N VAL A 120 -9.98 21.12 -2.75
CA VAL A 120 -8.61 21.60 -2.92
C VAL A 120 -8.28 21.45 -4.41
N ASP A 121 -7.83 22.52 -5.05
CA ASP A 121 -7.51 22.55 -6.48
C ASP A 121 -8.65 22.04 -7.40
N GLY A 122 -9.91 22.26 -6.99
CA GLY A 122 -11.09 21.82 -7.71
C GLY A 122 -11.54 20.38 -7.42
N TYR A 123 -10.75 19.59 -6.72
CA TYR A 123 -11.05 18.20 -6.35
C TYR A 123 -11.68 18.10 -4.96
N MET A 124 -12.64 17.18 -4.80
CA MET A 124 -13.18 16.81 -3.49
C MET A 124 -12.19 15.87 -2.76
N PRO A 125 -12.29 15.75 -1.42
CA PRO A 125 -11.62 14.65 -0.74
C PRO A 125 -11.98 13.32 -1.41
N LEU A 126 -11.03 12.38 -1.46
CA LEU A 126 -11.26 11.05 -2.05
C LEU A 126 -12.17 10.23 -1.13
N ILE A 127 -13.44 10.64 -1.06
CA ILE A 127 -14.49 10.03 -0.23
C ILE A 127 -15.80 10.08 -1.00
N GLY A 128 -16.37 8.91 -1.31
CA GLY A 128 -17.66 8.86 -1.97
C GLY A 128 -18.04 7.50 -2.52
N ALA A 129 -19.29 7.41 -2.98
CA ALA A 129 -19.82 6.25 -3.68
C ALA A 129 -19.50 6.36 -5.17
N VAL A 130 -18.90 5.31 -5.73
CA VAL A 130 -18.51 5.22 -7.14
C VAL A 130 -19.29 4.07 -7.77
N SER A 131 -20.13 4.36 -8.76
CA SER A 131 -20.89 3.32 -9.46
C SER A 131 -19.97 2.39 -10.24
N ALA A 132 -20.45 1.18 -10.53
CA ALA A 132 -19.75 0.17 -11.33
C ALA A 132 -19.12 0.74 -12.61
N GLY A 133 -17.84 0.48 -12.80
CA GLY A 133 -17.07 0.92 -13.97
C GLY A 133 -16.85 2.44 -14.08
N LYS A 134 -17.26 3.25 -13.09
CA LYS A 134 -17.05 4.70 -13.06
C LYS A 134 -15.79 5.08 -12.32
N THR A 135 -15.35 6.30 -12.57
CA THR A 135 -14.17 6.90 -11.94
C THR A 135 -14.59 8.05 -11.04
N PHE A 136 -13.94 8.17 -9.89
CA PHE A 136 -14.01 9.30 -9.00
C PHE A 136 -12.62 9.92 -8.88
N GLU A 137 -12.52 11.23 -9.11
CA GLU A 137 -11.27 11.96 -8.90
C GLU A 137 -11.35 12.72 -7.59
N GLY A 138 -10.34 12.57 -6.78
CA GLY A 138 -10.32 13.18 -5.45
C GLY A 138 -8.91 13.24 -4.86
N TYR A 139 -8.78 13.95 -3.74
CA TYR A 139 -7.49 14.12 -3.10
C TYR A 139 -7.40 13.45 -1.74
N ALA A 140 -6.16 13.14 -1.34
CA ALA A 140 -5.77 12.80 0.01
C ALA A 140 -4.60 13.69 0.43
N LEU A 141 -4.51 13.98 1.75
CA LEU A 141 -3.47 14.81 2.34
C LEU A 141 -2.68 14.00 3.37
N TRP A 142 -1.37 14.20 3.39
CA TRP A 142 -0.47 13.70 4.43
C TRP A 142 0.39 14.83 4.96
N GLU A 143 0.68 14.82 6.25
CA GLU A 143 1.69 15.67 6.83
C GLU A 143 2.99 14.87 6.97
N LEU A 144 4.05 15.34 6.33
CA LEU A 144 5.35 14.69 6.23
C LEU A 144 6.44 15.62 6.74
N PRO A 145 7.55 15.11 7.33
CA PRO A 145 8.75 15.90 7.56
C PRO A 145 9.25 16.55 6.27
N GLU A 146 9.80 17.74 6.29
CA GLU A 146 10.35 18.41 5.07
C GLU A 146 11.45 17.59 4.38
N ASN A 147 12.19 16.76 5.13
CA ASN A 147 13.32 15.97 4.64
C ASN A 147 12.96 14.49 4.41
N TRP A 148 11.69 14.16 4.17
CA TRP A 148 11.28 12.80 3.83
C TRP A 148 11.89 12.34 2.50
N ASN A 149 12.04 11.02 2.33
CA ASN A 149 12.56 10.43 1.09
C ASN A 149 11.47 9.74 0.29
N GLU A 150 10.65 8.90 0.95
CA GLU A 150 9.60 8.14 0.30
C GLU A 150 8.33 8.08 1.14
N LEU A 151 7.19 8.12 0.46
CA LEU A 151 5.87 7.80 0.98
C LEU A 151 5.38 6.55 0.26
N GLU A 152 5.16 5.48 1.01
CA GLU A 152 4.59 4.23 0.54
C GLU A 152 3.16 4.10 1.05
N PHE A 153 2.24 3.62 0.20
CA PHE A 153 0.89 3.33 0.63
C PHE A 153 0.26 2.19 -0.18
N SER A 154 -0.54 1.39 0.52
CA SER A 154 -1.46 0.40 0.00
C SER A 154 -2.91 0.84 0.28
N TYR A 155 -3.88 0.18 -0.31
CA TYR A 155 -5.30 0.47 -0.08
C TYR A 155 -5.98 -0.73 0.58
N ILE A 156 -6.73 -0.46 1.65
CA ILE A 156 -7.55 -1.46 2.34
C ILE A 156 -9.01 -1.28 1.91
N ASP A 157 -9.57 -2.32 1.33
CA ASP A 157 -10.98 -2.29 0.94
C ASP A 157 -11.90 -2.19 2.17
N ALA A 158 -12.85 -1.24 2.13
CA ALA A 158 -13.70 -0.94 3.27
C ALA A 158 -14.69 -2.06 3.63
N LEU A 159 -15.08 -2.89 2.66
CA LEU A 159 -16.09 -3.94 2.86
C LEU A 159 -15.46 -5.26 3.27
N THR A 160 -14.37 -5.63 2.63
CA THR A 160 -13.73 -6.94 2.82
C THR A 160 -12.58 -6.90 3.81
N GLY A 161 -11.98 -5.72 4.00
CA GLY A 161 -10.74 -5.56 4.76
C GLY A 161 -9.51 -6.09 4.02
N SER A 162 -9.66 -6.45 2.73
CA SER A 162 -8.53 -6.89 1.89
C SER A 162 -7.62 -5.71 1.60
N GLU A 163 -6.33 -5.89 1.80
CA GLU A 163 -5.30 -4.93 1.40
C GLU A 163 -4.86 -5.24 -0.04
N SER A 164 -4.50 -4.20 -0.80
CA SER A 164 -3.92 -4.37 -2.14
C SER A 164 -2.62 -5.19 -2.07
N ASP A 165 -2.39 -6.06 -3.06
CA ASP A 165 -1.21 -6.93 -3.12
C ASP A 165 0.09 -6.15 -3.31
N ASN A 166 -0.04 -4.92 -3.84
CA ASN A 166 1.07 -4.01 -4.13
C ASN A 166 0.94 -2.73 -3.31
N SER A 167 2.04 -2.03 -3.15
CA SER A 167 2.09 -0.66 -2.64
C SER A 167 2.56 0.31 -3.71
N LEU A 168 2.09 1.55 -3.66
CA LEU A 168 2.55 2.63 -4.52
C LEU A 168 3.53 3.51 -3.73
N VAL A 169 4.62 3.89 -4.38
CA VAL A 169 5.69 4.69 -3.77
C VAL A 169 5.82 6.03 -4.49
N ILE A 170 5.83 7.11 -3.70
CA ILE A 170 6.16 8.46 -4.14
C ILE A 170 7.51 8.81 -3.52
N HIS A 171 8.48 9.21 -4.34
CA HIS A 171 9.73 9.77 -3.84
C HIS A 171 9.66 11.29 -3.78
N SER A 172 10.35 11.88 -2.81
CA SER A 172 10.38 13.34 -2.66
C SER A 172 10.90 14.06 -3.91
N MET A 173 11.76 13.40 -4.70
CA MET A 173 12.27 13.90 -5.97
C MET A 173 11.24 13.89 -7.12
N ASP A 174 10.14 13.16 -6.99
CA ASP A 174 9.07 13.09 -8.00
C ASP A 174 8.17 14.35 -7.96
N ILE A 175 8.32 15.19 -6.93
CA ILE A 175 7.52 16.39 -6.75
C ILE A 175 8.20 17.53 -7.50
N SER A 176 7.54 18.02 -8.54
CA SER A 176 7.97 19.24 -9.23
C SER A 176 7.80 20.45 -8.33
N SER A 177 8.89 21.12 -8.02
CA SER A 177 8.93 22.42 -7.30
C SER A 177 8.45 23.57 -8.21
#